data_5084d77d35030b9bf6f789aee24d909b
#
_entry.id   5084d77d35030b9bf6f789aee24d909b
#
_cell.length_a   1.000
_cell.length_b   1.000
_cell.length_c   1.000
_cell.angle_alpha   90.00
_cell.angle_beta   90.00
_cell.angle_gamma   90.00
#
_symmetry.space_group_name_H-M   'P 1'
#
loop_
_entity.id
_entity.type
_entity.pdbx_description
1 polymer ?
#
loop_
_entity_poly.entity_id
_entity_poly.type
_entity_poly.pdbx_seq_one_letter_code
_entity_poly.pdbx_strand_id
1 'polypeptide(L)'
;SFRAHQVPISMEKPEHLQLLEDWLKSYHAEELFDENGRLIPELAELAPKGNARLGANPHANGGLLLKDLRLPDFRELGGYIRDIFKLNEDSKNFRIFGPDESMSNRLYKVFEEQNRDWNGELLSTDDKLARNGRIMDSMLSEHMCEGWLEGYLLTGRHGFFASYEAFIRIVDSMAAQHAKWLKVCNQLSWRRPIASLNFILTSNVWQQDHNGFTHQDPGFLDHIANKKADVVRMYLPPDTNCLLSCFDHCIKSKNYVNAIVASKHPSCQWLSMEQAVKHCTQGIGIWEWASNDCGEEPDVVMACCGDTPTLETMAAVTILRDELPELKIRVVNVVDLFKMESDHKHPHGLSDAEYDAIFTPNKPVIFAFHGYPTLIHELTYERNNHNMSVHGYQEEGTITTPFDMRVQNQLDRFSLVKDAVMHLPQLGNRGSFLIQKMNDKLVEHKQYIAEYGQDMEEIRNWEWHVPEK
;
A
#
# COMPACT_ATOMS: atom_id res chain seq x y z
N SER A 1 30.46 -22.89 5.87
CA SER A 1 30.63 -23.64 4.63
C SER A 1 29.35 -24.39 4.27
N PHE A 2 29.19 -24.76 3.01
CA PHE A 2 28.02 -25.48 2.50
C PHE A 2 27.71 -26.77 3.31
N ARG A 3 28.73 -27.54 3.66
CA ARG A 3 28.58 -28.75 4.49
C ARG A 3 28.02 -28.46 5.88
N ALA A 4 28.45 -27.37 6.50
CA ALA A 4 28.00 -27.02 7.84
C ALA A 4 26.52 -26.63 7.90
N HIS A 5 25.94 -26.22 6.76
CA HIS A 5 24.55 -25.80 6.68
C HIS A 5 23.59 -26.86 6.14
N GLN A 6 24.08 -27.85 5.43
CA GLN A 6 23.23 -28.81 4.72
C GLN A 6 23.21 -30.24 5.27
N VAL A 7 24.29 -30.66 5.88
CA VAL A 7 24.32 -32.00 6.40
C VAL A 7 24.35 -31.94 7.90
N PRO A 8 23.45 -32.61 8.58
CA PRO A 8 23.66 -32.90 9.97
C PRO A 8 24.90 -33.79 10.05
N ILE A 9 26.09 -33.18 10.03
CA ILE A 9 27.40 -33.86 10.20
C ILE A 9 27.36 -34.72 11.46
N SER A 10 26.58 -34.32 12.45
CA SER A 10 26.22 -35.06 13.64
C SER A 10 25.51 -36.38 13.36
N MET A 11 24.95 -36.61 12.18
CA MET A 11 24.22 -37.82 11.81
C MET A 11 25.09 -38.85 11.07
N GLU A 12 26.35 -38.53 10.77
CA GLU A 12 27.26 -39.43 10.04
C GLU A 12 27.88 -40.52 10.96
N LYS A 13 27.84 -40.29 12.27
CA LYS A 13 28.46 -41.23 13.24
C LYS A 13 27.48 -41.57 14.37
N PRO A 14 27.48 -42.83 14.85
CA PRO A 14 26.60 -43.24 15.93
C PRO A 14 26.73 -42.43 17.22
N GLU A 15 27.95 -42.04 17.58
CA GLU A 15 28.20 -41.18 18.75
C GLU A 15 27.59 -39.78 18.61
N HIS A 16 27.50 -39.25 17.40
CA HIS A 16 26.85 -37.98 17.16
C HIS A 16 25.32 -38.08 17.24
N LEU A 17 24.75 -39.21 16.81
CA LEU A 17 23.33 -39.49 16.98
C LEU A 17 22.95 -39.56 18.45
N GLN A 18 23.80 -40.20 19.28
CA GLN A 18 23.57 -40.28 20.73
C GLN A 18 23.59 -38.87 21.37
N LEU A 19 24.57 -38.05 21.01
CA LEU A 19 24.63 -36.65 21.48
C LEU A 19 23.39 -35.86 21.10
N LEU A 20 22.90 -36.02 19.85
CA LEU A 20 21.68 -35.37 19.39
C LEU A 20 20.45 -35.87 20.17
N GLU A 21 20.35 -37.17 20.38
CA GLU A 21 19.27 -37.79 21.16
C GLU A 21 19.26 -37.29 22.60
N ASP A 22 20.41 -37.22 23.25
CA ASP A 22 20.58 -36.74 24.62
C ASP A 22 20.22 -35.25 24.70
N TRP A 23 20.60 -34.46 23.70
CA TRP A 23 20.24 -33.06 23.60
C TRP A 23 18.73 -32.86 23.39
N LEU A 24 18.10 -33.66 22.52
CA LEU A 24 16.65 -33.60 22.33
C LEU A 24 15.88 -34.01 23.59
N LYS A 25 16.36 -35.06 24.32
CA LYS A 25 15.78 -35.48 25.59
C LYS A 25 15.89 -34.39 26.67
N SER A 26 16.90 -33.54 26.62
CA SER A 26 17.08 -32.46 27.59
C SER A 26 15.98 -31.35 27.51
N TYR A 27 15.20 -31.34 26.44
CA TYR A 27 14.02 -30.46 26.34
C TYR A 27 12.80 -30.98 27.08
N HIS A 28 12.81 -32.20 27.56
CA HIS A 28 11.71 -32.81 28.29
C HIS A 28 10.37 -32.66 27.58
N ALA A 29 10.34 -33.02 26.29
CA ALA A 29 9.16 -32.87 25.45
C ALA A 29 7.92 -33.57 26.03
N GLU A 30 8.10 -34.63 26.82
CA GLU A 30 7.08 -35.35 27.55
C GLU A 30 6.37 -34.52 28.63
N GLU A 31 6.99 -33.46 29.11
CA GLU A 31 6.34 -32.48 30.02
C GLU A 31 5.38 -31.56 29.30
N LEU A 32 5.46 -31.46 27.98
CA LEU A 32 4.67 -30.55 27.14
C LEU A 32 3.68 -31.31 26.26
N PHE A 33 4.05 -32.50 25.77
CA PHE A 33 3.27 -33.20 24.75
C PHE A 33 3.08 -34.69 25.14
N ASP A 34 1.92 -35.21 24.75
CA ASP A 34 1.62 -36.65 24.82
C ASP A 34 2.37 -37.47 23.74
N GLU A 35 2.23 -38.77 23.75
CA GLU A 35 2.84 -39.72 22.80
C GLU A 35 2.40 -39.46 21.32
N ASN A 36 1.33 -38.71 21.12
CA ASN A 36 0.81 -38.29 19.79
C ASN A 36 1.25 -36.90 19.39
N GLY A 37 2.13 -36.24 20.16
CA GLY A 37 2.59 -34.88 19.92
C GLY A 37 1.53 -33.82 20.20
N ARG A 38 0.52 -34.10 21.04
CA ARG A 38 -0.50 -33.13 21.47
C ARG A 38 -0.09 -32.58 22.82
N LEU A 39 -0.43 -31.27 23.05
CA LEU A 39 -0.27 -30.70 24.38
C LEU A 39 -0.99 -31.56 25.43
N ILE A 40 -0.31 -31.85 26.55
CA ILE A 40 -0.92 -32.52 27.69
C ILE A 40 -2.13 -31.71 28.18
N PRO A 41 -3.17 -32.34 28.77
CA PRO A 41 -4.41 -31.70 29.12
C PRO A 41 -4.27 -30.42 29.96
N GLU A 42 -3.35 -30.43 30.91
CA GLU A 42 -3.08 -29.33 31.82
C GLU A 42 -2.56 -28.09 31.08
N LEU A 43 -1.68 -28.26 30.09
CA LEU A 43 -1.18 -27.18 29.24
C LEU A 43 -2.20 -26.76 28.19
N ALA A 44 -3.00 -27.70 27.69
CA ALA A 44 -4.07 -27.40 26.74
C ALA A 44 -5.15 -26.49 27.35
N GLU A 45 -5.37 -26.56 28.66
CA GLU A 45 -6.28 -25.65 29.37
C GLU A 45 -5.74 -24.23 29.51
N LEU A 46 -4.39 -24.11 29.63
CA LEU A 46 -3.70 -22.81 29.71
C LEU A 46 -3.53 -22.17 28.31
N ALA A 47 -3.62 -22.96 27.24
CA ALA A 47 -3.53 -22.44 25.88
C ALA A 47 -4.66 -21.46 25.60
N PRO A 48 -4.41 -20.38 24.83
CA PRO A 48 -5.46 -19.44 24.44
C PRO A 48 -6.62 -20.18 23.78
N LYS A 49 -7.83 -19.90 24.23
CA LYS A 49 -9.07 -20.51 23.69
C LYS A 49 -9.46 -19.82 22.38
N GLY A 50 -10.23 -20.52 21.54
CA GLY A 50 -10.68 -20.01 20.24
C GLY A 50 -9.68 -20.20 19.12
N ASN A 51 -9.61 -19.27 18.19
CA ASN A 51 -8.78 -19.34 16.98
C ASN A 51 -7.28 -19.31 17.25
N ALA A 52 -6.89 -19.06 18.47
CA ALA A 52 -5.49 -18.87 18.88
C ALA A 52 -4.74 -20.16 19.19
N ARG A 53 -5.35 -21.33 19.06
CA ARG A 53 -4.67 -22.60 19.32
C ARG A 53 -3.65 -22.91 18.22
N LEU A 54 -2.46 -23.28 18.63
CA LEU A 54 -1.42 -23.82 17.73
C LEU A 54 -2.04 -24.98 16.90
N GLY A 55 -1.91 -24.91 15.58
CA GLY A 55 -2.47 -25.91 14.67
C GLY A 55 -3.98 -25.84 14.45
N ALA A 56 -4.73 -24.99 15.15
CA ALA A 56 -6.12 -24.75 14.81
C ALA A 56 -6.21 -24.00 13.50
N ASN A 57 -7.15 -24.40 12.63
CA ASN A 57 -7.49 -23.57 11.48
C ASN A 57 -8.25 -22.32 11.98
N PRO A 58 -7.68 -21.12 11.92
CA PRO A 58 -8.34 -19.91 12.42
C PRO A 58 -9.64 -19.63 11.67
N HIS A 59 -9.77 -20.18 10.47
CA HIS A 59 -10.96 -20.07 9.64
C HIS A 59 -11.97 -21.19 9.84
N ALA A 60 -11.58 -22.30 10.47
CA ALA A 60 -12.51 -23.38 10.84
C ALA A 60 -13.43 -22.99 11.99
N ASN A 61 -13.03 -22.01 12.80
CA ASN A 61 -13.80 -21.50 13.95
C ASN A 61 -14.38 -20.10 13.69
N GLY A 62 -14.72 -19.81 12.42
CA GLY A 62 -15.39 -18.57 12.05
C GLY A 62 -14.48 -17.45 11.52
N GLY A 63 -13.14 -17.54 11.68
CA GLY A 63 -12.21 -16.53 11.15
C GLY A 63 -12.50 -15.10 11.61
N LEU A 64 -12.07 -14.13 10.85
CA LEU A 64 -12.45 -12.73 11.03
C LEU A 64 -13.87 -12.53 10.50
N LEU A 65 -14.77 -12.01 11.35
CA LEU A 65 -16.16 -11.75 10.96
C LEU A 65 -16.25 -10.43 10.19
N LEU A 66 -16.67 -10.52 8.93
CA LEU A 66 -16.88 -9.38 8.02
C LEU A 66 -18.20 -9.50 7.25
N LYS A 67 -19.01 -10.53 7.55
CA LYS A 67 -20.14 -10.94 6.74
C LYS A 67 -21.17 -9.84 6.47
N ASP A 68 -21.48 -9.04 7.48
CA ASP A 68 -22.51 -8.00 7.39
C ASP A 68 -21.91 -6.59 7.33
N LEU A 69 -20.58 -6.51 7.19
CA LEU A 69 -19.87 -5.24 7.13
C LEU A 69 -19.96 -4.69 5.71
N ARG A 70 -20.75 -3.64 5.55
CA ARG A 70 -20.90 -2.96 4.27
C ARG A 70 -19.79 -1.92 4.08
N LEU A 71 -19.40 -1.72 2.82
CA LEU A 71 -18.54 -0.62 2.41
C LEU A 71 -19.45 0.57 2.02
N PRO A 72 -19.74 1.50 2.94
CA PRO A 72 -20.52 2.68 2.59
C PRO A 72 -19.66 3.72 1.88
N ASP A 73 -20.27 4.51 1.02
CA ASP A 73 -19.61 5.64 0.39
C ASP A 73 -19.03 6.63 1.43
N PHE A 74 -17.89 7.22 1.11
CA PHE A 74 -17.24 8.30 1.85
C PHE A 74 -16.91 8.01 3.32
N ARG A 75 -16.73 6.76 3.66
CA ARG A 75 -16.40 6.37 5.03
C ARG A 75 -14.89 6.44 5.26
N GLU A 76 -14.48 7.01 6.39
CA GLU A 76 -13.10 6.96 6.83
C GLU A 76 -12.67 5.53 7.20
N LEU A 77 -11.44 5.16 6.84
CA LEU A 77 -10.86 3.84 7.14
C LEU A 77 -10.94 3.52 8.65
N GLY A 78 -10.63 4.48 9.53
CA GLY A 78 -10.71 4.29 10.98
C GLY A 78 -12.10 3.87 11.46
N GLY A 79 -13.17 4.40 10.86
CA GLY A 79 -14.54 4.00 11.16
C GLY A 79 -14.86 2.58 10.69
N TYR A 80 -14.33 2.15 9.55
CA TYR A 80 -14.46 0.78 9.06
C TYR A 80 -13.75 -0.21 9.98
N ILE A 81 -12.51 0.10 10.38
CA ILE A 81 -11.72 -0.73 11.30
C ILE A 81 -12.39 -0.81 12.69
N ARG A 82 -12.95 0.30 13.19
CA ARG A 82 -13.75 0.30 14.43
C ARG A 82 -14.86 -0.76 14.40
N ASP A 83 -15.58 -0.85 13.29
CA ASP A 83 -16.68 -1.80 13.16
C ASP A 83 -16.18 -3.25 13.02
N ILE A 84 -14.99 -3.47 12.46
CA ILE A 84 -14.34 -4.79 12.52
C ILE A 84 -14.06 -5.18 13.97
N PHE A 85 -13.56 -4.26 14.82
CA PHE A 85 -13.36 -4.52 16.23
C PHE A 85 -14.66 -4.91 16.95
N LYS A 86 -15.72 -4.15 16.70
CA LYS A 86 -17.05 -4.38 17.27
C LYS A 86 -17.61 -5.75 16.89
N LEU A 87 -17.51 -6.09 15.61
CA LEU A 87 -18.00 -7.36 15.07
C LEU A 87 -17.24 -8.58 15.63
N ASN A 88 -15.96 -8.38 16.00
CA ASN A 88 -15.07 -9.43 16.50
C ASN A 88 -14.77 -9.29 18.01
N GLU A 89 -15.66 -8.67 18.79
CA GLU A 89 -15.44 -8.46 20.23
C GLU A 89 -15.36 -9.78 21.01
N ASP A 90 -16.23 -10.73 20.71
CA ASP A 90 -16.25 -12.02 21.40
C ASP A 90 -15.03 -12.88 21.09
N SER A 91 -14.60 -12.89 19.83
CA SER A 91 -13.45 -13.69 19.38
C SER A 91 -12.09 -13.08 19.70
N LYS A 92 -12.01 -11.76 19.84
CA LYS A 92 -10.79 -10.97 20.11
C LYS A 92 -9.62 -11.33 19.20
N ASN A 93 -9.91 -11.66 17.93
CA ASN A 93 -8.98 -12.20 16.95
C ASN A 93 -8.42 -11.14 15.96
N PHE A 94 -8.63 -9.86 16.28
CA PHE A 94 -8.16 -8.75 15.43
C PHE A 94 -7.42 -7.71 16.27
N ARG A 95 -6.24 -7.26 15.79
CA ARG A 95 -5.41 -6.23 16.41
C ARG A 95 -4.84 -5.27 15.38
N ILE A 96 -4.57 -4.05 15.83
CA ILE A 96 -3.76 -3.05 15.11
C ILE A 96 -2.38 -3.03 15.76
N PHE A 97 -1.36 -2.86 14.93
CA PHE A 97 0.02 -2.66 15.36
C PHE A 97 0.55 -1.37 14.74
N GLY A 98 1.20 -0.54 15.55
CA GLY A 98 1.76 0.73 15.10
C GLY A 98 2.73 1.32 16.12
N PRO A 99 3.72 2.11 15.68
CA PRO A 99 4.75 2.69 16.54
C PRO A 99 4.30 4.06 17.11
N ASP A 100 3.23 4.08 17.92
CA ASP A 100 2.62 5.30 18.51
C ASP A 100 2.04 6.28 17.45
N GLU A 101 1.50 5.75 16.36
CA GLU A 101 1.08 6.56 15.21
C GLU A 101 -0.43 6.48 14.88
N SER A 102 -1.23 5.75 15.65
CA SER A 102 -2.66 5.55 15.34
C SER A 102 -3.45 6.87 15.26
N MET A 103 -3.12 7.86 16.09
CA MET A 103 -3.77 9.17 16.04
C MET A 103 -3.32 9.99 14.83
N SER A 104 -2.01 10.05 14.57
CA SER A 104 -1.45 10.80 13.45
C SER A 104 -1.80 10.18 12.10
N ASN A 105 -2.01 8.87 12.05
CA ASN A 105 -2.47 8.12 10.88
C ASN A 105 -4.00 8.22 10.64
N ARG A 106 -4.69 9.08 11.40
CA ARG A 106 -6.15 9.30 11.30
C ARG A 106 -7.00 8.05 11.59
N LEU A 107 -6.47 7.11 12.37
CA LEU A 107 -7.22 5.92 12.80
C LEU A 107 -7.96 6.12 14.13
N TYR A 108 -8.04 7.33 14.66
CA TYR A 108 -8.57 7.69 15.99
C TYR A 108 -9.96 7.11 16.30
N LYS A 109 -10.81 6.85 15.30
CA LYS A 109 -12.14 6.25 15.52
C LYS A 109 -12.08 4.84 16.11
N VAL A 110 -10.96 4.14 16.01
CA VAL A 110 -10.80 2.81 16.63
C VAL A 110 -10.87 2.87 18.15
N PHE A 111 -10.48 4.02 18.74
CA PHE A 111 -10.57 4.26 20.17
C PHE A 111 -11.99 4.46 20.73
N GLU A 112 -12.98 4.49 19.87
CA GLU A 112 -14.41 4.43 20.29
C GLU A 112 -14.77 3.04 20.82
N GLU A 113 -14.12 1.97 20.33
CA GLU A 113 -14.43 0.57 20.67
C GLU A 113 -13.27 -0.13 21.40
N GLN A 114 -12.01 0.33 21.24
CA GLN A 114 -10.85 -0.33 21.80
C GLN A 114 -9.88 0.65 22.47
N ASN A 115 -9.05 0.10 23.35
CA ASN A 115 -7.95 0.81 23.97
C ASN A 115 -6.60 0.30 23.46
N ARG A 116 -5.54 1.09 23.69
CA ARG A 116 -4.15 0.63 23.57
C ARG A 116 -3.89 -0.48 24.58
N ASP A 117 -3.14 -1.49 24.17
CA ASP A 117 -2.62 -2.51 25.07
C ASP A 117 -1.51 -1.91 25.94
N TRP A 118 -1.72 -1.93 27.26
CA TRP A 118 -0.76 -1.36 28.21
C TRP A 118 -0.62 -2.26 29.43
N ASN A 119 0.57 -2.80 29.64
CA ASN A 119 0.89 -3.72 30.74
C ASN A 119 1.58 -3.05 31.94
N GLY A 120 1.90 -1.75 31.83
CA GLY A 120 2.43 -0.97 32.93
C GLY A 120 1.37 -0.53 33.94
N GLU A 121 1.76 0.34 34.85
CA GLU A 121 0.85 0.99 35.78
C GLU A 121 -0.12 1.91 35.00
N LEU A 122 -1.39 1.86 35.36
CA LEU A 122 -2.43 2.74 34.84
C LEU A 122 -2.65 3.89 35.83
N LEU A 123 -2.44 5.10 35.38
CA LEU A 123 -2.63 6.30 36.17
C LEU A 123 -4.05 6.89 35.95
N SER A 124 -4.53 7.69 36.90
CA SER A 124 -5.83 8.34 36.78
C SER A 124 -5.91 9.38 35.66
N THR A 125 -4.77 9.79 35.13
CA THR A 125 -4.63 10.73 34.01
C THR A 125 -4.55 10.05 32.64
N ASP A 126 -4.43 8.72 32.61
CA ASP A 126 -4.30 7.97 31.38
C ASP A 126 -5.66 7.86 30.67
N ASP A 127 -5.63 8.01 29.37
CA ASP A 127 -6.78 7.84 28.49
C ASP A 127 -6.52 6.76 27.44
N LYS A 128 -7.55 5.97 27.19
CA LYS A 128 -7.51 4.92 26.15
C LYS A 128 -6.41 3.87 26.32
N LEU A 129 -6.00 3.58 27.57
CA LEU A 129 -5.11 2.48 27.91
C LEU A 129 -5.84 1.37 28.64
N ALA A 130 -5.51 0.11 28.36
CA ALA A 130 -6.01 -1.06 29.08
C ALA A 130 -5.07 -2.26 28.93
N ARG A 131 -5.02 -3.14 29.95
CA ARG A 131 -4.17 -4.35 29.92
C ARG A 131 -4.55 -5.37 28.85
N ASN A 132 -5.77 -5.30 28.35
CA ASN A 132 -6.31 -6.20 27.32
C ASN A 132 -6.74 -5.45 26.06
N GLY A 133 -6.18 -4.27 25.86
CA GLY A 133 -6.37 -3.48 24.65
C GLY A 133 -5.99 -4.28 23.40
N ARG A 134 -6.60 -3.96 22.28
CA ARG A 134 -6.31 -4.61 21.00
C ARG A 134 -5.60 -3.69 20.00
N ILE A 135 -5.18 -2.53 20.45
CA ILE A 135 -4.39 -1.59 19.67
C ILE A 135 -2.99 -1.58 20.28
N MET A 136 -2.04 -2.22 19.57
CA MET A 136 -0.62 -2.29 19.94
C MET A 136 0.09 -1.03 19.42
N ASP A 137 -0.37 0.14 19.88
CA ASP A 137 0.14 1.45 19.52
C ASP A 137 1.19 1.84 20.58
N SER A 138 2.37 1.28 20.41
CA SER A 138 3.43 1.29 21.43
C SER A 138 4.48 2.36 21.15
N MET A 139 5.68 2.19 21.71
CA MET A 139 6.81 3.05 21.46
C MET A 139 7.23 3.06 19.98
N LEU A 140 8.03 4.04 19.58
CA LEU A 140 8.62 4.13 18.24
C LEU A 140 9.59 2.95 17.99
N SER A 141 9.02 1.81 17.60
CA SER A 141 9.73 0.57 17.36
C SER A 141 9.01 -0.28 16.32
N GLU A 142 9.16 0.08 15.08
CA GLU A 142 8.54 -0.57 13.92
C GLU A 142 8.83 -2.06 13.87
N HIS A 143 10.09 -2.44 14.15
CA HIS A 143 10.52 -3.84 14.14
C HIS A 143 9.83 -4.68 15.23
N MET A 144 9.55 -4.12 16.41
CA MET A 144 8.77 -4.82 17.43
C MET A 144 7.31 -4.96 17.01
N CYS A 145 6.72 -3.91 16.46
CA CYS A 145 5.32 -3.92 16.00
C CYS A 145 5.11 -4.97 14.90
N GLU A 146 6.03 -5.06 13.92
CA GLU A 146 5.95 -6.09 12.89
C GLU A 146 6.16 -7.48 13.47
N GLY A 147 7.17 -7.70 14.32
CA GLY A 147 7.42 -8.99 14.95
C GLY A 147 6.23 -9.49 15.78
N TRP A 148 5.55 -8.60 16.49
CA TRP A 148 4.30 -8.95 17.19
C TRP A 148 3.18 -9.29 16.22
N LEU A 149 3.01 -8.54 15.13
CA LEU A 149 2.00 -8.85 14.11
C LEU A 149 2.29 -10.21 13.46
N GLU A 150 3.52 -10.48 13.03
CA GLU A 150 3.90 -11.77 12.46
C GLU A 150 3.56 -12.93 13.41
N GLY A 151 3.97 -12.83 14.68
CA GLY A 151 3.64 -13.83 15.71
C GLY A 151 2.11 -13.98 15.89
N TYR A 152 1.38 -12.88 15.86
CA TYR A 152 -0.08 -12.88 15.98
C TYR A 152 -0.77 -13.57 14.79
N LEU A 153 -0.31 -13.32 13.56
CA LEU A 153 -0.82 -13.98 12.35
C LEU A 153 -0.55 -15.50 12.38
N LEU A 154 0.63 -15.92 12.86
CA LEU A 154 0.97 -17.34 12.99
C LEU A 154 0.05 -18.10 13.95
N THR A 155 -0.58 -17.42 14.90
CA THR A 155 -1.60 -18.01 15.78
C THR A 155 -2.98 -18.11 15.11
N GLY A 156 -3.10 -17.69 13.86
CA GLY A 156 -4.34 -17.73 13.09
C GLY A 156 -5.26 -16.53 13.28
N ARG A 157 -4.75 -15.46 13.88
CA ARG A 157 -5.45 -14.20 14.08
C ARG A 157 -5.20 -13.25 12.93
N HIS A 158 -5.90 -12.11 12.93
CA HIS A 158 -5.84 -11.10 11.89
C HIS A 158 -5.38 -9.75 12.45
N GLY A 159 -4.69 -8.99 11.62
CA GLY A 159 -4.25 -7.66 11.98
C GLY A 159 -3.57 -6.95 10.81
N PHE A 160 -3.12 -5.75 11.08
CA PHE A 160 -2.32 -4.98 10.15
C PHE A 160 -1.34 -4.07 10.90
N PHE A 161 -0.31 -3.65 10.21
CA PHE A 161 0.66 -2.69 10.69
C PHE A 161 0.46 -1.36 9.96
N ALA A 162 0.18 -0.29 10.73
CA ALA A 162 0.10 1.07 10.21
C ALA A 162 1.37 1.83 10.60
N SER A 163 2.06 2.40 9.62
CA SER A 163 3.28 3.19 9.83
C SER A 163 3.38 4.32 8.81
N TYR A 164 4.19 5.31 9.12
CA TYR A 164 4.61 6.29 8.14
C TYR A 164 5.40 5.61 7.03
N GLU A 165 5.18 6.05 5.80
CA GLU A 165 5.81 5.45 4.63
C GLU A 165 7.34 5.45 4.70
N ALA A 166 7.96 6.56 5.17
CA ALA A 166 9.40 6.66 5.29
C ALA A 166 9.98 5.70 6.35
N PHE A 167 9.24 5.39 7.41
CA PHE A 167 9.76 4.60 8.52
C PHE A 167 9.52 3.10 8.37
N ILE A 168 8.60 2.70 7.50
CA ILE A 168 8.39 1.27 7.21
C ILE A 168 9.67 0.60 6.66
N ARG A 169 10.62 1.37 6.11
CA ARG A 169 11.93 0.87 5.69
C ARG A 169 12.72 0.20 6.81
N ILE A 170 12.45 0.55 8.07
CA ILE A 170 13.07 -0.10 9.24
C ILE A 170 12.81 -1.60 9.26
N VAL A 171 11.68 -2.05 8.69
CA VAL A 171 11.27 -3.46 8.68
C VAL A 171 11.47 -4.17 7.34
N ASP A 172 12.17 -3.56 6.39
CA ASP A 172 12.45 -4.17 5.06
C ASP A 172 12.93 -5.61 5.15
N SER A 173 13.87 -5.87 6.07
CA SER A 173 14.44 -7.21 6.25
C SER A 173 13.43 -8.20 6.81
N MET A 174 12.59 -7.78 7.75
CA MET A 174 11.56 -8.62 8.36
C MET A 174 10.48 -8.96 7.33
N ALA A 175 9.94 -7.98 6.64
CA ALA A 175 8.99 -8.17 5.55
C ALA A 175 9.53 -9.13 4.48
N ALA A 176 10.82 -8.99 4.11
CA ALA A 176 11.48 -9.89 3.18
C ALA A 176 11.58 -11.33 3.70
N GLN A 177 11.90 -11.52 4.99
CA GLN A 177 11.95 -12.85 5.60
C GLN A 177 10.55 -13.49 5.65
N HIS A 178 9.54 -12.72 6.03
CA HIS A 178 8.15 -13.19 6.04
C HIS A 178 7.69 -13.62 4.64
N ALA A 179 7.95 -12.83 3.61
CA ALA A 179 7.64 -13.18 2.22
C ALA A 179 8.33 -14.47 1.76
N LYS A 180 9.62 -14.67 2.11
CA LYS A 180 10.36 -15.90 1.82
C LYS A 180 9.78 -17.09 2.57
N TRP A 181 9.41 -16.91 3.83
CA TRP A 181 8.75 -17.93 4.62
C TRP A 181 7.40 -18.34 4.02
N LEU A 182 6.55 -17.39 3.65
CA LEU A 182 5.27 -17.66 2.96
C LEU A 182 5.46 -18.43 1.67
N LYS A 183 6.45 -18.05 0.84
CA LYS A 183 6.80 -18.77 -0.38
C LYS A 183 7.06 -20.25 -0.12
N VAL A 184 7.83 -20.58 0.92
CA VAL A 184 8.11 -21.98 1.27
C VAL A 184 6.87 -22.67 1.83
N CYS A 185 6.11 -22.01 2.70
CA CYS A 185 4.89 -22.56 3.28
C CYS A 185 3.83 -22.90 2.24
N ASN A 186 3.71 -22.10 1.17
CA ASN A 186 2.77 -22.36 0.07
C ASN A 186 3.09 -23.64 -0.71
N GLN A 187 4.30 -24.18 -0.60
CA GLN A 187 4.71 -25.45 -1.21
C GLN A 187 4.43 -26.69 -0.34
N LEU A 188 4.01 -26.49 0.92
CA LEU A 188 3.82 -27.56 1.89
C LEU A 188 2.33 -27.87 2.06
N SER A 189 1.89 -29.01 1.55
CA SER A 189 0.48 -29.42 1.54
C SER A 189 -0.16 -29.54 2.93
N TRP A 190 0.64 -29.76 3.97
CA TRP A 190 0.18 -29.89 5.36
C TRP A 190 0.07 -28.53 6.09
N ARG A 191 0.67 -27.47 5.54
CA ARG A 191 0.55 -26.11 6.10
C ARG A 191 -0.81 -25.52 5.78
N ARG A 192 -1.44 -24.93 6.79
CA ARG A 192 -2.70 -24.19 6.61
C ARG A 192 -2.41 -22.73 6.26
N PRO A 193 -3.21 -22.12 5.37
CA PRO A 193 -3.11 -20.70 5.12
C PRO A 193 -3.33 -19.87 6.39
N ILE A 194 -2.57 -18.79 6.53
CA ILE A 194 -2.73 -17.79 7.58
C ILE A 194 -3.24 -16.48 6.99
N ALA A 195 -3.74 -15.57 7.84
CA ALA A 195 -4.06 -14.21 7.43
C ALA A 195 -2.81 -13.52 6.85
N SER A 196 -3.01 -12.68 5.85
CA SER A 196 -1.93 -11.95 5.21
C SER A 196 -1.28 -10.94 6.15
N LEU A 197 0.01 -10.68 5.93
CA LEU A 197 0.73 -9.57 6.54
C LEU A 197 0.35 -8.30 5.77
N ASN A 198 -0.35 -7.39 6.43
CA ASN A 198 -0.88 -6.18 5.80
C ASN A 198 -0.18 -4.94 6.35
N PHE A 199 0.42 -4.15 5.46
CA PHE A 199 0.98 -2.83 5.74
C PHE A 199 0.04 -1.74 5.23
N ILE A 200 -0.25 -0.76 6.08
CA ILE A 200 -0.93 0.48 5.71
C ILE A 200 0.11 1.59 5.83
N LEU A 201 0.57 2.08 4.69
CA LEU A 201 1.59 3.12 4.59
C LEU A 201 0.89 4.47 4.55
N THR A 202 0.92 5.16 5.66
CA THR A 202 0.30 6.48 5.81
C THR A 202 1.36 7.57 5.84
N SER A 203 0.95 8.82 6.00
CA SER A 203 1.89 9.93 6.01
C SER A 203 2.87 9.81 4.85
N ASN A 204 2.32 9.54 3.68
CA ASN A 204 3.08 9.24 2.47
C ASN A 204 3.96 10.42 2.03
N VAL A 205 4.91 10.17 1.16
CA VAL A 205 5.94 11.13 0.75
C VAL A 205 5.36 12.51 0.40
N TRP A 206 4.23 12.57 -0.31
CA TRP A 206 3.61 13.82 -0.78
C TRP A 206 2.89 14.63 0.31
N GLN A 207 2.80 14.08 1.51
CA GLN A 207 2.13 14.71 2.67
C GLN A 207 3.12 15.06 3.78
N GLN A 208 4.42 15.03 3.48
CA GLN A 208 5.52 15.31 4.42
C GLN A 208 6.24 16.63 4.09
N ASP A 209 5.56 17.53 3.43
CA ASP A 209 6.01 18.89 3.11
C ASP A 209 6.47 19.69 4.34
N HIS A 210 5.82 19.48 5.49
CA HIS A 210 6.10 20.16 6.74
C HIS A 210 7.20 19.50 7.58
N ASN A 211 7.47 18.22 7.40
CA ASN A 211 8.51 17.47 8.11
C ASN A 211 9.85 17.42 7.37
N GLY A 212 9.83 17.66 6.05
CA GLY A 212 11.00 17.67 5.19
C GLY A 212 11.57 16.28 4.90
N PHE A 213 12.76 16.25 4.32
CA PHE A 213 13.39 15.07 3.74
C PHE A 213 13.54 13.86 4.69
N THR A 214 13.59 14.06 6.00
CA THR A 214 13.70 12.96 6.97
C THR A 214 12.47 12.06 7.04
N HIS A 215 11.34 12.51 6.50
CA HIS A 215 10.06 11.81 6.48
C HIS A 215 9.59 11.48 5.06
N GLN A 216 10.47 11.61 4.08
CA GLN A 216 10.15 11.46 2.66
C GLN A 216 10.96 10.32 2.06
N ASP A 217 10.42 9.10 2.06
CA ASP A 217 11.04 7.90 1.44
C ASP A 217 9.94 6.90 1.05
N PRO A 218 9.61 6.76 -0.25
CA PRO A 218 8.67 5.76 -0.75
C PRO A 218 9.32 4.40 -1.07
N GLY A 219 10.61 4.21 -0.80
CA GLY A 219 11.41 3.08 -1.28
C GLY A 219 11.05 1.71 -0.72
N PHE A 220 10.10 1.60 0.21
CA PHE A 220 9.58 0.29 0.63
C PHE A 220 8.90 -0.44 -0.52
N LEU A 221 8.23 0.26 -1.42
CA LEU A 221 7.58 -0.31 -2.59
C LEU A 221 8.61 -0.97 -3.52
N ASP A 222 9.74 -0.31 -3.79
CA ASP A 222 10.85 -0.85 -4.59
C ASP A 222 11.43 -2.11 -3.94
N HIS A 223 11.57 -2.09 -2.61
CA HIS A 223 12.09 -3.24 -1.87
C HIS A 223 11.19 -4.45 -1.99
N ILE A 224 9.88 -4.32 -1.78
CA ILE A 224 8.96 -5.45 -1.81
C ILE A 224 8.59 -5.91 -3.23
N ALA A 225 8.68 -5.04 -4.23
CA ALA A 225 8.43 -5.40 -5.63
C ALA A 225 9.31 -6.56 -6.11
N ASN A 226 10.53 -6.64 -5.58
CA ASN A 226 11.51 -7.69 -5.88
C ASN A 226 11.27 -9.01 -5.13
N LYS A 227 10.18 -9.17 -4.39
CA LYS A 227 9.86 -10.43 -3.71
C LYS A 227 9.08 -11.36 -4.64
N LYS A 228 8.89 -12.61 -4.19
CA LYS A 228 8.19 -13.61 -5.02
C LYS A 228 6.78 -13.12 -5.38
N ALA A 229 6.51 -13.06 -6.67
CA ALA A 229 5.25 -12.60 -7.24
C ALA A 229 4.00 -13.29 -6.66
N ASP A 230 4.12 -14.56 -6.26
CA ASP A 230 3.01 -15.33 -5.68
C ASP A 230 2.54 -14.80 -4.31
N VAL A 231 3.38 -14.02 -3.61
CA VAL A 231 3.10 -13.64 -2.21
C VAL A 231 3.02 -12.13 -1.97
N VAL A 232 3.45 -11.29 -2.89
CA VAL A 232 3.46 -9.82 -2.69
C VAL A 232 2.38 -9.13 -3.50
N ARG A 233 1.74 -8.12 -2.90
CA ARG A 233 0.72 -7.26 -3.53
C ARG A 233 0.94 -5.81 -3.11
N MET A 234 0.76 -4.87 -4.04
CA MET A 234 0.89 -3.42 -3.79
C MET A 234 -0.30 -2.67 -4.37
N TYR A 235 -0.97 -1.90 -3.52
CA TYR A 235 -2.16 -1.14 -3.89
C TYR A 235 -1.97 0.34 -3.57
N LEU A 236 -2.22 1.19 -4.55
CA LEU A 236 -2.13 2.64 -4.42
C LEU A 236 -3.47 3.28 -4.81
N PRO A 237 -4.46 3.22 -3.91
CA PRO A 237 -5.81 3.73 -4.18
C PRO A 237 -5.80 5.25 -4.40
N PRO A 238 -6.56 5.76 -5.41
CA PRO A 238 -6.62 7.18 -5.72
C PRO A 238 -7.57 7.98 -4.81
N ASP A 239 -8.46 7.30 -4.09
CA ASP A 239 -9.48 7.90 -3.23
C ASP A 239 -9.91 7.00 -2.08
N THR A 240 -10.77 7.51 -1.19
CA THR A 240 -11.22 6.80 0.01
C THR A 240 -12.03 5.54 -0.29
N ASN A 241 -12.90 5.55 -1.30
CA ASN A 241 -13.70 4.39 -1.65
C ASN A 241 -12.82 3.26 -2.20
N CYS A 242 -11.83 3.58 -3.01
CA CYS A 242 -10.82 2.62 -3.47
C CYS A 242 -9.97 2.11 -2.30
N LEU A 243 -9.58 2.98 -1.35
CA LEU A 243 -8.85 2.57 -0.14
C LEU A 243 -9.65 1.55 0.68
N LEU A 244 -10.93 1.80 0.92
CA LEU A 244 -11.81 0.87 1.65
C LEU A 244 -11.94 -0.46 0.92
N SER A 245 -12.10 -0.44 -0.40
CA SER A 245 -12.18 -1.65 -1.22
C SER A 245 -10.90 -2.48 -1.17
N CYS A 246 -9.72 -1.83 -1.31
CA CYS A 246 -8.42 -2.48 -1.20
C CYS A 246 -8.19 -3.06 0.21
N PHE A 247 -8.50 -2.28 1.26
CA PHE A 247 -8.33 -2.74 2.63
C PHE A 247 -9.22 -3.94 2.95
N ASP A 248 -10.50 -3.90 2.56
CA ASP A 248 -11.43 -5.02 2.73
C ASP A 248 -10.92 -6.29 2.03
N HIS A 249 -10.40 -6.15 0.81
CA HIS A 249 -9.76 -7.25 0.09
C HIS A 249 -8.54 -7.80 0.83
N CYS A 250 -7.63 -6.94 1.25
CA CYS A 250 -6.38 -7.33 1.91
C CYS A 250 -6.63 -8.02 3.25
N ILE A 251 -7.55 -7.51 4.07
CA ILE A 251 -7.83 -8.10 5.39
C ILE A 251 -8.51 -9.47 5.30
N LYS A 252 -9.17 -9.78 4.18
CA LYS A 252 -9.74 -11.09 3.86
C LYS A 252 -8.74 -12.06 3.26
N SER A 253 -7.66 -11.56 2.69
CA SER A 253 -6.67 -12.34 1.97
C SER A 253 -5.82 -13.21 2.90
N LYS A 254 -5.20 -14.24 2.33
CA LYS A 254 -4.38 -15.22 3.06
C LYS A 254 -3.08 -15.47 2.32
N ASN A 255 -2.02 -15.68 3.09
CA ASN A 255 -0.68 -16.02 2.59
C ASN A 255 -0.07 -14.95 1.68
N TYR A 256 -0.45 -13.66 1.87
CA TYR A 256 0.17 -12.55 1.16
C TYR A 256 0.90 -11.59 2.10
N VAL A 257 1.78 -10.82 1.52
CA VAL A 257 2.30 -9.57 2.04
C VAL A 257 1.68 -8.47 1.21
N ASN A 258 0.80 -7.68 1.80
CA ASN A 258 0.09 -6.59 1.14
C ASN A 258 0.63 -5.25 1.63
N ALA A 259 0.96 -4.35 0.73
CA ALA A 259 1.22 -2.95 1.03
C ALA A 259 0.13 -2.08 0.40
N ILE A 260 -0.47 -1.21 1.21
CA ILE A 260 -1.48 -0.25 0.77
C ILE A 260 -0.97 1.14 1.13
N VAL A 261 -0.76 1.97 0.11
CA VAL A 261 -0.43 3.39 0.33
C VAL A 261 -1.73 4.16 0.57
N ALA A 262 -1.81 4.86 1.69
CA ALA A 262 -3.01 5.55 2.13
C ALA A 262 -2.74 7.04 2.41
N SER A 263 -3.69 7.89 2.05
CA SER A 263 -3.68 9.29 2.42
C SER A 263 -4.20 9.49 3.85
N LYS A 264 -3.53 10.36 4.61
CA LYS A 264 -4.04 10.85 5.90
C LYS A 264 -4.75 12.21 5.80
N HIS A 265 -4.63 12.88 4.68
CA HIS A 265 -5.29 14.17 4.41
C HIS A 265 -6.54 13.99 3.56
N PRO A 266 -7.53 14.89 3.68
CA PRO A 266 -8.64 14.91 2.75
C PRO A 266 -8.14 15.04 1.31
N SER A 267 -8.69 14.23 0.43
CA SER A 267 -8.38 14.22 -1.00
C SER A 267 -9.67 14.21 -1.82
N CYS A 268 -9.57 14.49 -3.12
CA CYS A 268 -10.70 14.39 -4.02
C CYS A 268 -11.26 12.96 -4.01
N GLN A 269 -12.58 12.85 -4.09
CA GLN A 269 -13.27 11.58 -4.26
C GLN A 269 -13.68 11.43 -5.72
N TRP A 270 -13.16 10.40 -6.39
CA TRP A 270 -13.31 10.22 -7.83
C TRP A 270 -14.43 9.25 -8.20
N LEU A 271 -14.55 8.16 -7.45
CA LEU A 271 -15.43 7.05 -7.77
C LEU A 271 -16.46 6.82 -6.65
N SER A 272 -17.69 6.49 -7.02
CA SER A 272 -18.65 5.94 -6.05
C SER A 272 -18.14 4.59 -5.52
N MET A 273 -18.69 4.08 -4.42
CA MET A 273 -18.27 2.79 -3.88
C MET A 273 -18.45 1.64 -4.89
N GLU A 274 -19.53 1.64 -5.66
CA GLU A 274 -19.76 0.63 -6.70
C GLU A 274 -18.69 0.67 -7.79
N GLN A 275 -18.37 1.87 -8.28
CA GLN A 275 -17.32 2.09 -9.26
C GLN A 275 -15.94 1.72 -8.69
N ALA A 276 -15.67 2.08 -7.45
CA ALA A 276 -14.41 1.77 -6.77
C ALA A 276 -14.19 0.26 -6.62
N VAL A 277 -15.21 -0.48 -6.17
CA VAL A 277 -15.14 -1.95 -6.08
C VAL A 277 -14.85 -2.58 -7.44
N LYS A 278 -15.52 -2.13 -8.49
CA LYS A 278 -15.27 -2.60 -9.85
C LYS A 278 -13.84 -2.29 -10.30
N HIS A 279 -13.40 -1.05 -10.13
CA HIS A 279 -12.09 -0.57 -10.53
C HIS A 279 -10.95 -1.29 -9.76
N CYS A 280 -11.07 -1.42 -8.44
CA CYS A 280 -10.09 -2.14 -7.61
C CYS A 280 -10.05 -3.64 -7.92
N THR A 281 -11.18 -4.25 -8.29
CA THR A 281 -11.21 -5.65 -8.73
C THR A 281 -10.45 -5.85 -10.05
N GLN A 282 -10.52 -4.88 -10.96
CA GLN A 282 -9.73 -4.87 -12.20
C GLN A 282 -8.27 -4.50 -11.93
N GLY A 283 -8.01 -3.67 -10.91
CA GLY A 283 -6.70 -3.18 -10.50
C GLY A 283 -6.13 -2.06 -11.36
N ILE A 284 -6.67 -1.84 -12.56
CA ILE A 284 -6.33 -0.80 -13.53
C ILE A 284 -7.55 -0.53 -14.42
N GLY A 285 -7.66 0.68 -14.94
CA GLY A 285 -8.72 0.97 -15.91
C GLY A 285 -8.61 2.34 -16.56
N ILE A 286 -9.21 2.44 -17.73
CA ILE A 286 -9.44 3.69 -18.41
C ILE A 286 -10.61 4.39 -17.71
N TRP A 287 -10.40 5.63 -17.29
CA TRP A 287 -11.47 6.49 -16.76
C TRP A 287 -12.16 7.20 -17.91
N GLU A 288 -13.14 6.55 -18.50
CA GLU A 288 -13.89 7.06 -19.65
C GLU A 288 -14.54 8.43 -19.38
N TRP A 289 -15.01 8.66 -18.16
CA TRP A 289 -15.61 9.91 -17.73
C TRP A 289 -14.63 11.11 -17.70
N ALA A 290 -13.33 10.82 -17.58
CA ALA A 290 -12.24 11.80 -17.60
C ALA A 290 -11.56 11.89 -18.98
N SER A 291 -11.68 10.86 -19.79
CA SER A 291 -11.13 10.76 -21.15
C SER A 291 -12.01 11.50 -22.17
N ASN A 292 -11.44 11.86 -23.32
CA ASN A 292 -12.18 12.41 -24.46
C ASN A 292 -11.82 11.75 -25.80
N ASP A 293 -11.11 10.60 -25.76
CA ASP A 293 -10.80 9.80 -26.94
C ASP A 293 -12.00 9.01 -27.45
N CYS A 294 -13.08 8.91 -26.69
CA CYS A 294 -14.34 8.23 -27.06
C CYS A 294 -14.13 6.79 -27.53
N GLY A 295 -13.09 6.09 -27.00
CA GLY A 295 -12.72 4.74 -27.38
C GLY A 295 -11.93 4.65 -28.69
N GLU A 296 -11.57 5.78 -29.31
CA GLU A 296 -10.65 5.84 -30.43
C GLU A 296 -9.19 5.82 -29.97
N GLU A 297 -8.26 5.79 -30.91
CA GLU A 297 -6.84 5.93 -30.59
C GLU A 297 -6.55 7.32 -30.03
N PRO A 298 -6.00 7.46 -28.81
CA PRO A 298 -5.67 8.76 -28.23
C PRO A 298 -4.43 9.37 -28.91
N ASP A 299 -4.28 10.68 -28.76
CA ASP A 299 -3.03 11.36 -29.11
C ASP A 299 -2.00 11.21 -27.98
N VAL A 300 -2.47 11.17 -26.74
CA VAL A 300 -1.66 11.00 -25.52
C VAL A 300 -2.44 10.23 -24.46
N VAL A 301 -1.74 9.40 -23.71
CA VAL A 301 -2.27 8.73 -22.50
C VAL A 301 -1.73 9.46 -21.27
N MET A 302 -2.64 9.94 -20.42
CA MET A 302 -2.35 10.52 -19.11
C MET A 302 -2.63 9.49 -18.05
N ALA A 303 -1.57 8.90 -17.47
CA ALA A 303 -1.69 7.80 -16.54
C ALA A 303 -1.28 8.23 -15.12
N CYS A 304 -1.88 7.61 -14.11
CA CYS A 304 -1.59 7.91 -12.71
C CYS A 304 -1.70 6.69 -11.79
N CYS A 305 -0.90 6.71 -10.72
CA CYS A 305 -0.92 5.68 -9.67
C CYS A 305 -0.63 6.32 -8.30
N GLY A 306 -1.61 6.30 -7.41
CA GLY A 306 -1.61 6.96 -6.10
C GLY A 306 -2.52 8.19 -6.04
N ASP A 307 -2.80 8.69 -4.84
CA ASP A 307 -3.75 9.78 -4.59
C ASP A 307 -3.29 11.14 -5.16
N THR A 308 -2.11 11.58 -4.75
CA THR A 308 -1.52 12.86 -5.20
C THR A 308 -1.18 12.85 -6.69
N PRO A 309 -0.57 11.80 -7.26
CA PRO A 309 -0.41 11.70 -8.72
C PRO A 309 -1.73 11.76 -9.48
N THR A 310 -2.79 11.14 -8.96
CA THR A 310 -4.12 11.22 -9.58
C THR A 310 -4.66 12.64 -9.59
N LEU A 311 -4.55 13.37 -8.47
CA LEU A 311 -4.96 14.77 -8.40
C LEU A 311 -4.25 15.64 -9.45
N GLU A 312 -2.93 15.54 -9.55
CA GLU A 312 -2.15 16.35 -10.48
C GLU A 312 -2.39 15.96 -11.94
N THR A 313 -2.56 14.66 -12.21
CA THR A 313 -2.94 14.19 -13.56
C THR A 313 -4.29 14.73 -13.99
N MET A 314 -5.29 14.67 -13.12
CA MET A 314 -6.63 15.18 -13.43
C MET A 314 -6.62 16.69 -13.66
N ALA A 315 -5.85 17.44 -12.88
CA ALA A 315 -5.66 18.86 -13.08
C ALA A 315 -4.92 19.17 -14.39
N ALA A 316 -3.90 18.40 -14.75
CA ALA A 316 -3.21 18.52 -16.04
C ALA A 316 -4.15 18.22 -17.21
N VAL A 317 -4.97 17.18 -17.11
CA VAL A 317 -5.99 16.83 -18.13
C VAL A 317 -6.99 17.96 -18.32
N THR A 318 -7.43 18.62 -17.23
CA THR A 318 -8.30 19.81 -17.32
C THR A 318 -7.63 20.90 -18.14
N ILE A 319 -6.39 21.26 -17.82
CA ILE A 319 -5.63 22.29 -18.55
C ILE A 319 -5.49 21.93 -20.03
N LEU A 320 -5.11 20.69 -20.32
CA LEU A 320 -4.95 20.22 -21.72
C LEU A 320 -6.27 20.29 -22.50
N ARG A 321 -7.40 19.93 -21.89
CA ARG A 321 -8.72 19.98 -22.54
C ARG A 321 -9.21 21.41 -22.78
N ASP A 322 -8.90 22.34 -21.86
CA ASP A 322 -9.25 23.76 -22.00
C ASP A 322 -8.43 24.45 -23.09
N GLU A 323 -7.12 24.17 -23.13
CA GLU A 323 -6.19 24.85 -24.04
C GLU A 323 -6.11 24.18 -25.43
N LEU A 324 -6.38 22.87 -25.50
CA LEU A 324 -6.26 22.04 -26.70
C LEU A 324 -7.49 21.11 -26.83
N PRO A 325 -8.68 21.65 -27.04
CA PRO A 325 -9.94 20.87 -27.01
C PRO A 325 -10.03 19.78 -28.07
N GLU A 326 -9.26 19.87 -29.16
CA GLU A 326 -9.17 18.84 -30.20
C GLU A 326 -8.27 17.66 -29.84
N LEU A 327 -7.43 17.78 -28.78
CA LEU A 327 -6.50 16.74 -28.37
C LEU A 327 -7.27 15.56 -27.77
N LYS A 328 -7.06 14.35 -28.29
CA LYS A 328 -7.64 13.12 -27.75
C LYS A 328 -6.79 12.61 -26.61
N ILE A 329 -7.33 12.67 -25.42
CA ILE A 329 -6.66 12.27 -24.17
C ILE A 329 -7.35 11.04 -23.61
N ARG A 330 -6.57 10.01 -23.30
CA ARG A 330 -7.00 8.85 -22.51
C ARG A 330 -6.46 8.98 -21.11
N VAL A 331 -7.33 8.85 -20.11
CA VAL A 331 -6.94 8.86 -18.69
C VAL A 331 -6.95 7.42 -18.17
N VAL A 332 -5.83 7.01 -17.59
CA VAL A 332 -5.66 5.66 -17.02
C VAL A 332 -5.29 5.77 -15.55
N ASN A 333 -6.02 5.08 -14.68
CA ASN A 333 -5.65 4.97 -13.27
C ASN A 333 -5.25 3.56 -12.91
N VAL A 334 -4.14 3.42 -12.19
CA VAL A 334 -3.59 2.16 -11.70
C VAL A 334 -3.74 2.09 -10.19
N VAL A 335 -4.41 1.06 -9.68
CA VAL A 335 -4.57 0.79 -8.25
C VAL A 335 -3.66 -0.35 -7.82
N ASP A 336 -3.66 -1.46 -8.55
CA ASP A 336 -2.76 -2.60 -8.35
C ASP A 336 -1.52 -2.41 -9.20
N LEU A 337 -0.41 -2.07 -8.56
CA LEU A 337 0.83 -1.72 -9.26
C LEU A 337 1.35 -2.87 -10.13
N PHE A 338 1.13 -4.12 -9.74
CA PHE A 338 1.56 -5.27 -10.52
C PHE A 338 0.78 -5.50 -11.82
N LYS A 339 -0.29 -4.73 -12.08
CA LYS A 339 -0.91 -4.68 -13.41
C LYS A 339 0.04 -4.15 -14.50
N MET A 340 1.04 -3.38 -14.09
CA MET A 340 2.07 -2.87 -15.01
C MET A 340 3.02 -3.98 -15.48
N GLU A 341 3.22 -5.03 -14.67
CA GLU A 341 4.09 -6.17 -14.98
C GLU A 341 3.43 -7.14 -15.99
N SER A 342 4.24 -7.94 -16.67
CA SER A 342 3.77 -9.01 -17.55
C SER A 342 3.09 -10.14 -16.78
N ASP A 343 2.04 -10.74 -17.36
CA ASP A 343 1.36 -11.95 -16.84
C ASP A 343 2.28 -13.17 -16.73
N HIS A 344 3.40 -13.16 -17.46
CA HIS A 344 4.44 -14.18 -17.35
C HIS A 344 5.29 -14.05 -16.07
N LYS A 345 5.39 -12.85 -15.51
CA LYS A 345 6.20 -12.55 -14.33
C LYS A 345 5.38 -12.47 -13.06
N HIS A 346 4.18 -11.92 -13.15
CA HIS A 346 3.31 -11.72 -12.00
C HIS A 346 1.88 -12.18 -12.29
N PRO A 347 1.23 -12.93 -11.37
CA PRO A 347 -0.14 -13.43 -11.59
C PRO A 347 -1.21 -12.32 -11.74
N HIS A 348 -0.92 -11.09 -11.30
CA HIS A 348 -1.77 -9.93 -11.54
C HIS A 348 -1.42 -9.16 -12.81
N GLY A 349 -0.27 -9.47 -13.43
CA GLY A 349 0.20 -8.81 -14.65
C GLY A 349 -0.80 -8.88 -15.79
N LEU A 350 -0.71 -7.92 -16.69
CA LEU A 350 -1.50 -7.92 -17.93
C LEU A 350 -0.75 -8.67 -19.04
N SER A 351 -1.48 -9.34 -19.91
CA SER A 351 -0.92 -9.74 -21.20
C SER A 351 -0.54 -8.52 -22.05
N ASP A 352 0.36 -8.68 -23.00
CA ASP A 352 0.76 -7.56 -23.86
C ASP A 352 -0.41 -6.97 -24.63
N ALA A 353 -1.36 -7.80 -25.08
CA ALA A 353 -2.56 -7.33 -25.77
C ALA A 353 -3.47 -6.47 -24.87
N GLU A 354 -3.65 -6.84 -23.59
CA GLU A 354 -4.42 -6.04 -22.62
C GLU A 354 -3.69 -4.74 -22.29
N TYR A 355 -2.36 -4.81 -22.10
CA TYR A 355 -1.53 -3.64 -21.85
C TYR A 355 -1.59 -2.64 -23.02
N ASP A 356 -1.39 -3.11 -24.25
CA ASP A 356 -1.43 -2.28 -25.47
C ASP A 356 -2.85 -1.71 -25.73
N ALA A 357 -3.91 -2.40 -25.33
CA ALA A 357 -5.27 -1.87 -25.40
C ALA A 357 -5.50 -0.66 -24.46
N ILE A 358 -4.81 -0.62 -23.32
CA ILE A 358 -4.91 0.47 -22.34
C ILE A 358 -3.94 1.60 -22.68
N PHE A 359 -2.64 1.28 -22.82
CA PHE A 359 -1.56 2.25 -22.96
C PHE A 359 -1.19 2.56 -24.41
N THR A 360 -1.76 1.85 -25.39
CA THR A 360 -1.38 1.84 -26.80
C THR A 360 0.04 1.29 -27.06
N PRO A 361 0.34 0.81 -28.25
CA PRO A 361 1.67 0.28 -28.55
C PRO A 361 2.73 1.36 -28.83
N ASN A 362 2.36 2.64 -29.06
CA ASN A 362 3.29 3.64 -29.58
C ASN A 362 2.97 5.10 -29.23
N LYS A 363 1.80 5.41 -28.67
CA LYS A 363 1.45 6.79 -28.31
C LYS A 363 2.21 7.23 -27.05
N PRO A 364 2.44 8.53 -26.88
CA PRO A 364 3.04 9.04 -25.67
C PRO A 364 2.21 8.68 -24.44
N VAL A 365 2.88 8.23 -23.38
CA VAL A 365 2.30 7.98 -22.07
C VAL A 365 3.00 8.89 -21.06
N ILE A 366 2.26 9.78 -20.44
CA ILE A 366 2.74 10.58 -19.32
C ILE A 366 2.22 9.94 -18.06
N PHE A 367 3.12 9.34 -17.29
CA PHE A 367 2.77 8.53 -16.12
C PHE A 367 3.18 9.24 -14.83
N ALA A 368 2.20 9.68 -14.05
CA ALA A 368 2.43 10.22 -12.71
C ALA A 368 2.36 9.10 -11.66
N PHE A 369 3.46 8.87 -10.96
CA PHE A 369 3.63 7.77 -10.02
C PHE A 369 3.93 8.27 -8.60
N HIS A 370 3.42 7.58 -7.62
CA HIS A 370 3.60 7.89 -6.21
C HIS A 370 5.06 7.82 -5.75
N GLY A 371 5.78 6.76 -6.14
CA GLY A 371 7.13 6.44 -5.68
C GLY A 371 8.23 6.85 -6.66
N TYR A 372 9.33 6.14 -6.62
CA TYR A 372 10.46 6.37 -7.54
C TYR A 372 10.12 5.96 -8.98
N PRO A 373 10.37 6.80 -9.99
CA PRO A 373 10.11 6.49 -11.40
C PRO A 373 10.74 5.17 -11.88
N THR A 374 11.89 4.80 -11.30
CA THR A 374 12.64 3.59 -11.64
C THR A 374 11.81 2.32 -11.47
N LEU A 375 10.91 2.26 -10.50
CA LEU A 375 10.04 1.10 -10.29
C LEU A 375 9.09 0.89 -11.47
N ILE A 376 8.49 1.95 -12.00
CA ILE A 376 7.64 1.85 -13.19
C ILE A 376 8.46 1.40 -14.40
N HIS A 377 9.67 1.95 -14.58
CA HIS A 377 10.55 1.51 -15.67
C HIS A 377 10.92 0.03 -15.54
N GLU A 378 11.18 -0.47 -14.35
CA GLU A 378 11.44 -1.89 -14.09
C GLU A 378 10.24 -2.77 -14.48
N LEU A 379 9.04 -2.42 -14.01
CA LEU A 379 7.82 -3.18 -14.27
C LEU A 379 7.40 -3.17 -15.74
N THR A 380 7.76 -2.12 -16.49
CA THR A 380 7.34 -1.94 -17.89
C THR A 380 8.43 -2.19 -18.92
N TYR A 381 9.64 -2.54 -18.49
CA TYR A 381 10.80 -2.68 -19.39
C TYR A 381 10.57 -3.64 -20.56
N GLU A 382 9.80 -4.69 -20.37
CA GLU A 382 9.52 -5.69 -21.42
C GLU A 382 8.26 -5.36 -22.24
N ARG A 383 7.57 -4.25 -21.96
CA ARG A 383 6.39 -3.82 -22.71
C ARG A 383 6.77 -3.24 -24.08
N ASN A 384 5.82 -3.30 -25.02
CA ASN A 384 6.06 -2.81 -26.39
C ASN A 384 6.23 -1.29 -26.45
N ASN A 385 5.44 -0.53 -25.68
CA ASN A 385 5.47 0.92 -25.72
C ASN A 385 6.55 1.48 -24.79
N HIS A 386 7.66 1.94 -25.37
CA HIS A 386 8.72 2.65 -24.67
C HIS A 386 8.60 4.18 -24.73
N ASN A 387 7.54 4.72 -25.35
CA ASN A 387 7.27 6.15 -25.38
C ASN A 387 6.52 6.57 -24.10
N MET A 388 7.13 6.28 -22.95
CA MET A 388 6.60 6.54 -21.62
C MET A 388 7.54 7.46 -20.85
N SER A 389 7.00 8.59 -20.40
CA SER A 389 7.64 9.51 -19.47
C SER A 389 7.04 9.31 -18.09
N VAL A 390 7.87 9.05 -17.08
CA VAL A 390 7.43 8.76 -15.71
C VAL A 390 7.85 9.88 -14.78
N HIS A 391 6.87 10.48 -14.12
CA HIS A 391 7.03 11.49 -13.08
C HIS A 391 6.76 10.86 -11.72
N GLY A 392 7.65 11.07 -10.76
CA GLY A 392 7.54 10.52 -9.41
C GLY A 392 8.47 11.23 -8.45
N TYR A 393 8.67 10.66 -7.27
CA TYR A 393 9.58 11.23 -6.29
C TYR A 393 11.04 11.11 -6.75
N GLN A 394 11.80 12.22 -6.69
CA GLN A 394 13.18 12.33 -7.21
C GLN A 394 14.19 12.74 -6.12
N GLU A 395 13.89 12.51 -4.85
CA GLU A 395 14.70 12.95 -3.70
C GLU A 395 14.84 14.50 -3.58
N GLU A 396 13.96 15.25 -4.24
CA GLU A 396 13.89 16.70 -4.14
C GLU A 396 12.87 17.07 -3.04
N GLY A 397 13.23 16.81 -1.78
CA GLY A 397 12.39 17.03 -0.63
C GLY A 397 12.97 18.06 0.32
N THR A 398 12.13 18.97 0.81
CA THR A 398 12.48 19.97 1.83
C THR A 398 11.20 20.37 2.58
N ILE A 399 11.33 21.24 3.59
CA ILE A 399 10.18 21.91 4.20
C ILE A 399 9.72 23.00 3.24
N THR A 400 8.50 22.85 2.73
CA THR A 400 7.91 23.77 1.74
C THR A 400 6.38 23.68 1.78
N THR A 401 5.67 24.13 0.73
CA THR A 401 4.24 23.90 0.59
C THR A 401 3.93 22.59 -0.13
N PRO A 402 2.75 22.00 0.05
CA PRO A 402 2.39 20.73 -0.59
C PRO A 402 2.56 20.74 -2.10
N PHE A 403 2.19 21.84 -2.77
CA PHE A 403 2.31 21.92 -4.22
C PHE A 403 3.76 22.18 -4.66
N ASP A 404 4.53 23.02 -3.93
CA ASP A 404 5.94 23.25 -4.24
C ASP A 404 6.76 21.98 -4.16
N MET A 405 6.44 21.08 -3.24
CA MET A 405 7.07 19.76 -3.19
C MET A 405 6.82 18.95 -4.47
N ARG A 406 5.61 19.02 -5.03
CA ARG A 406 5.29 18.39 -6.33
C ARG A 406 6.06 19.05 -7.46
N VAL A 407 6.19 20.40 -7.44
CA VAL A 407 6.97 21.17 -8.43
C VAL A 407 8.44 20.78 -8.40
N GLN A 408 9.06 20.66 -7.22
CA GLN A 408 10.45 20.26 -7.08
C GLN A 408 10.71 18.88 -7.69
N ASN A 409 9.74 17.96 -7.58
CA ASN A 409 9.80 16.62 -8.14
C ASN A 409 9.18 16.49 -9.55
N GLN A 410 8.77 17.59 -10.18
CA GLN A 410 8.14 17.63 -11.50
C GLN A 410 6.87 16.78 -11.64
N LEU A 411 6.19 16.51 -10.53
CA LEU A 411 4.93 15.77 -10.48
C LEU A 411 3.70 16.70 -10.55
N ASP A 412 3.91 18.00 -10.53
CA ASP A 412 2.85 18.99 -10.58
C ASP A 412 2.15 19.07 -11.95
N ARG A 413 0.90 19.54 -11.96
CA ARG A 413 0.05 19.66 -13.14
C ARG A 413 0.69 20.43 -14.29
N PHE A 414 1.47 21.46 -14.00
CA PHE A 414 2.11 22.29 -15.03
C PHE A 414 3.25 21.54 -15.70
N SER A 415 4.04 20.81 -14.94
CA SER A 415 5.12 19.97 -15.47
C SER A 415 4.57 18.79 -16.28
N LEU A 416 3.47 18.15 -15.85
CA LEU A 416 2.81 17.09 -16.61
C LEU A 416 2.25 17.61 -17.95
N VAL A 417 1.65 18.81 -17.97
CA VAL A 417 1.17 19.46 -19.22
C VAL A 417 2.34 19.74 -20.16
N LYS A 418 3.44 20.29 -19.65
CA LYS A 418 4.62 20.59 -20.47
C LYS A 418 5.17 19.31 -21.11
N ASP A 419 5.28 18.26 -20.35
CA ASP A 419 5.81 16.99 -20.85
C ASP A 419 4.88 16.36 -21.91
N ALA A 420 3.58 16.34 -21.68
CA ALA A 420 2.61 15.91 -22.68
C ALA A 420 2.75 16.68 -24.00
N VAL A 421 2.85 17.99 -23.93
CA VAL A 421 3.00 18.85 -25.13
C VAL A 421 4.33 18.63 -25.83
N MET A 422 5.43 18.38 -25.11
CA MET A 422 6.74 18.08 -25.71
C MET A 422 6.74 16.79 -26.52
N HIS A 423 5.91 15.83 -26.16
CA HIS A 423 5.74 14.57 -26.90
C HIS A 423 4.75 14.67 -28.09
N LEU A 424 4.19 15.85 -28.34
CA LEU A 424 3.19 16.11 -29.39
C LEU A 424 3.69 17.19 -30.38
N PRO A 425 4.72 16.91 -31.18
CA PRO A 425 5.36 17.90 -32.07
C PRO A 425 4.38 18.49 -33.11
N GLN A 426 3.29 17.81 -33.41
CA GLN A 426 2.23 18.28 -34.31
C GLN A 426 1.51 19.55 -33.80
N LEU A 427 1.62 19.87 -32.51
CA LEU A 427 1.02 21.08 -31.92
C LEU A 427 1.76 22.37 -32.35
N GLY A 428 3.04 22.26 -32.79
CA GLY A 428 3.80 23.38 -33.30
C GLY A 428 3.83 24.58 -32.36
N ASN A 429 3.51 25.76 -32.87
CA ASN A 429 3.54 27.02 -32.10
C ASN A 429 2.53 27.00 -30.92
N ARG A 430 1.38 26.35 -31.06
CA ARG A 430 0.38 26.25 -29.97
C ARG A 430 0.98 25.53 -28.78
N GLY A 431 1.69 24.43 -29.03
CA GLY A 431 2.41 23.72 -27.97
C GLY A 431 3.46 24.61 -27.29
N SER A 432 4.25 25.37 -28.08
CA SER A 432 5.24 26.29 -27.51
C SER A 432 4.62 27.38 -26.63
N PHE A 433 3.48 27.93 -27.03
CA PHE A 433 2.75 28.90 -26.20
C PHE A 433 2.22 28.29 -24.91
N LEU A 434 1.71 27.06 -24.97
CA LEU A 434 1.20 26.39 -23.77
C LEU A 434 2.33 26.06 -22.79
N ILE A 435 3.49 25.60 -23.30
CA ILE A 435 4.69 25.40 -22.47
C ILE A 435 5.11 26.70 -21.77
N GLN A 436 5.11 27.83 -22.51
CA GLN A 436 5.43 29.14 -21.91
C GLN A 436 4.44 29.52 -20.83
N LYS A 437 3.14 29.34 -21.08
CA LYS A 437 2.08 29.60 -20.08
C LYS A 437 2.28 28.79 -18.81
N MET A 438 2.67 27.52 -18.93
CA MET A 438 2.97 26.67 -17.76
C MET A 438 4.20 27.14 -16.99
N ASN A 439 5.24 27.59 -17.71
CA ASN A 439 6.43 28.17 -17.08
C ASN A 439 6.10 29.46 -16.31
N ASP A 440 5.25 30.32 -16.89
CA ASP A 440 4.80 31.56 -16.22
C ASP A 440 4.03 31.24 -14.94
N LYS A 441 3.17 30.20 -14.95
CA LYS A 441 2.46 29.71 -13.77
C LYS A 441 3.40 29.19 -12.67
N LEU A 442 4.45 28.48 -13.03
CA LEU A 442 5.46 28.02 -12.07
C LEU A 442 6.23 29.20 -11.44
N VAL A 443 6.52 30.25 -12.21
CA VAL A 443 7.15 31.48 -11.69
C VAL A 443 6.20 32.22 -10.75
N GLU A 444 4.91 32.39 -11.14
CA GLU A 444 3.87 32.98 -10.32
C GLU A 444 3.74 32.25 -8.98
N HIS A 445 3.65 30.91 -9.03
CA HIS A 445 3.59 30.07 -7.85
C HIS A 445 4.79 30.29 -6.93
N LYS A 446 6.02 30.30 -7.47
CA LYS A 446 7.24 30.51 -6.68
C LYS A 446 7.28 31.86 -5.99
N GLN A 447 6.79 32.90 -6.65
CA GLN A 447 6.65 34.24 -6.07
C GLN A 447 5.59 34.26 -4.96
N TYR A 448 4.45 33.61 -5.20
CA TYR A 448 3.35 33.57 -4.25
C TYR A 448 3.72 32.87 -2.96
N ILE A 449 4.37 31.69 -3.02
CA ILE A 449 4.80 30.97 -1.80
C ILE A 449 5.88 31.73 -1.04
N ALA A 450 6.77 32.48 -1.71
CA ALA A 450 7.76 33.31 -1.06
C ALA A 450 7.15 34.50 -0.29
N GLU A 451 6.01 35.01 -0.77
CA GLU A 451 5.31 36.14 -0.14
C GLU A 451 4.33 35.68 0.94
N TYR A 452 3.56 34.61 0.69
CA TYR A 452 2.44 34.22 1.56
C TYR A 452 2.69 32.95 2.38
N GLY A 453 3.73 32.18 2.10
CA GLY A 453 4.04 30.93 2.81
C GLY A 453 3.01 29.81 2.60
N GLN A 454 2.24 29.86 1.53
CA GLN A 454 1.19 28.88 1.20
C GLN A 454 1.00 28.78 -0.31
N ASP A 455 0.41 27.69 -0.80
CA ASP A 455 0.09 27.53 -2.21
C ASP A 455 -1.00 28.51 -2.68
N MET A 456 -1.02 28.85 -3.97
CA MET A 456 -2.04 29.71 -4.58
C MET A 456 -3.44 29.13 -4.37
N GLU A 457 -4.43 30.00 -4.22
CA GLU A 457 -5.81 29.63 -3.95
C GLU A 457 -6.41 28.73 -5.04
N GLU A 458 -6.12 29.02 -6.30
CA GLU A 458 -6.56 28.20 -7.44
C GLU A 458 -6.01 26.76 -7.43
N ILE A 459 -4.87 26.55 -6.77
CA ILE A 459 -4.27 25.21 -6.59
C ILE A 459 -4.92 24.50 -5.41
N ARG A 460 -5.07 25.18 -4.28
CA ARG A 460 -5.64 24.61 -3.05
C ARG A 460 -7.09 24.22 -3.17
N ASN A 461 -7.87 25.03 -3.91
CA ASN A 461 -9.32 24.88 -4.08
C ASN A 461 -9.69 24.28 -5.44
N TRP A 462 -8.70 23.68 -6.14
CA TRP A 462 -8.98 23.07 -7.43
C TRP A 462 -9.95 21.90 -7.29
N GLU A 463 -10.98 21.89 -8.14
CA GLU A 463 -11.95 20.80 -8.26
C GLU A 463 -12.06 20.37 -9.72
N TRP A 464 -12.33 19.08 -9.92
CA TRP A 464 -12.55 18.55 -11.25
C TRP A 464 -13.83 19.16 -11.87
N HIS A 465 -13.71 19.65 -13.06
CA HIS A 465 -14.85 20.02 -13.90
C HIS A 465 -14.65 19.47 -15.30
N VAL A 466 -15.75 19.09 -15.94
CA VAL A 466 -15.74 18.76 -17.37
C VAL A 466 -15.77 20.09 -18.11
N PRO A 467 -14.78 20.39 -18.97
CA PRO A 467 -14.81 21.60 -19.79
C PRO A 467 -16.13 21.71 -20.56
N GLU A 468 -16.74 22.86 -20.50
CA GLU A 468 -17.93 23.15 -21.35
C GLU A 468 -17.53 23.05 -22.82
N LYS A 469 -18.36 22.33 -23.63
CA LYS A 469 -18.09 22.10 -25.04
C LYS A 469 -18.30 23.40 -25.85
#